data_574537c634871ab5895fa0783b50af9e
#
_entry.id   574537c634871ab5895fa0783b50af9e
#
_cell.length_a   1.000
_cell.length_b   1.000
_cell.length_c   1.000
_cell.angle_alpha   90.00
_cell.angle_beta   90.00
_cell.angle_gamma   90.00
#
_symmetry.space_group_name_H-M   'P 1'
#
loop_
_entity.id
_entity.type
_entity.pdbx_description
1 polymer ?
#
loop_
_entity_poly.entity_id
_entity_poly.type
_entity_poly.pdbx_seq_one_letter_code
_entity_poly.pdbx_strand_id
1 'polypeptide(L)' 'FKPGEQTGWHLHEMDYMPIQLSEGKLLFEFVDGSTKEINYVPRTTSIVRAPLEHNAINTSDIDVVALEIEFKE' A
#
# COMPACT_ATOMS: atom_id res chain seq x y z
N PHE A 1 -3.53 1.17 9.22
CA PHE A 1 -2.44 0.29 9.71
C PHE A 1 -1.86 0.88 10.99
N LYS A 2 -1.86 0.11 12.06
CA LYS A 2 -1.11 0.46 13.27
C LYS A 2 0.38 0.14 13.07
N PRO A 3 1.29 0.74 13.86
CA PRO A 3 2.71 0.41 13.76
C PRO A 3 2.95 -1.10 13.85
N GLY A 4 3.71 -1.63 12.89
CA GLY A 4 4.02 -3.06 12.78
C GLY A 4 2.92 -3.90 12.16
N GLU A 5 1.73 -3.36 11.95
CA GLU A 5 0.64 -4.07 11.32
C GLU A 5 0.90 -4.28 9.83
N GLN A 6 0.47 -5.41 9.32
CA GLN A 6 0.63 -5.73 7.90
C GLN A 6 -0.66 -6.30 7.32
N THR A 7 -0.83 -6.14 6.00
CA THR A 7 -2.02 -6.64 5.31
C THR A 7 -2.03 -8.15 5.17
N GLY A 8 -0.85 -8.79 5.16
CA GLY A 8 -0.68 -10.12 4.65
C GLY A 8 -0.55 -10.10 3.11
N TRP A 9 -0.12 -11.21 2.57
CA TRP A 9 0.02 -11.37 1.12
C TRP A 9 -1.36 -11.39 0.46
N HIS A 10 -1.53 -10.57 -0.59
CA HIS A 10 -2.77 -10.52 -1.33
C HIS A 10 -2.52 -10.15 -2.79
N LEU A 11 -3.43 -10.59 -3.65
CA LEU A 11 -3.38 -10.36 -5.08
C LEU A 11 -4.40 -9.30 -5.48
N HIS A 12 -3.93 -8.24 -6.13
CA HIS A 12 -4.80 -7.26 -6.79
C HIS A 12 -5.01 -7.68 -8.24
N GLU A 13 -6.23 -8.07 -8.58
CA GLU A 13 -6.60 -8.49 -9.93
C GLU A 13 -7.10 -7.34 -10.80
N MET A 14 -7.38 -6.20 -10.18
CA MET A 14 -7.85 -4.98 -10.84
C MET A 14 -6.88 -3.84 -10.57
N ASP A 15 -6.77 -2.92 -11.52
CA ASP A 15 -6.07 -1.67 -11.28
C ASP A 15 -6.73 -0.94 -10.13
N TYR A 16 -5.95 -0.24 -9.32
CA TYR A 16 -6.51 0.51 -8.21
C TYR A 16 -5.77 1.82 -7.98
N MET A 17 -6.44 2.73 -7.28
CA MET A 17 -5.89 4.03 -6.92
C MET A 17 -5.79 4.12 -5.40
N PRO A 18 -4.60 4.01 -4.82
CA PRO A 18 -4.42 4.30 -3.40
C PRO A 18 -4.44 5.80 -3.17
N ILE A 19 -5.12 6.21 -2.10
CA ILE A 19 -5.16 7.59 -1.64
C ILE A 19 -4.52 7.62 -0.27
N GLN A 20 -3.42 8.33 -0.14
CA GLN A 20 -2.71 8.48 1.13
C GLN A 20 -3.41 9.55 1.95
N LEU A 21 -3.92 9.17 3.14
CA LEU A 21 -4.70 10.06 3.99
C LEU A 21 -3.92 10.55 5.21
N SER A 22 -2.78 9.95 5.51
CA SER A 22 -1.94 10.33 6.65
C SER A 22 -0.47 10.34 6.27
N GLU A 23 0.37 10.85 7.16
CA GLU A 23 1.81 10.64 7.09
C GLU A 23 2.16 9.22 7.53
N GLY A 24 3.41 8.82 7.32
CA GLY A 24 3.96 7.55 7.75
C GLY A 24 4.74 6.86 6.65
N LYS A 25 5.04 5.59 6.88
CA LYS A 25 5.81 4.77 5.94
C LYS A 25 5.19 3.40 5.83
N LEU A 26 5.08 2.89 4.60
CA LEU A 26 4.75 1.51 4.35
C LEU A 26 5.89 0.84 3.57
N LEU A 27 6.25 -0.36 3.99
CA LEU A 27 7.14 -1.22 3.25
C LEU A 27 6.32 -2.22 2.46
N PHE A 28 6.51 -2.26 1.15
CA PHE A 28 5.87 -3.23 0.28
C PHE A 28 6.88 -4.33 -0.05
N GLU A 29 6.45 -5.58 0.11
CA GLU A 29 7.20 -6.76 -0.29
C GLU A 29 6.52 -7.38 -1.50
N PHE A 30 7.31 -7.79 -2.50
CA PHE A 30 6.81 -8.36 -3.74
C PHE A 30 7.22 -9.82 -3.88
N VAL A 31 6.52 -10.54 -4.74
CA VAL A 31 6.71 -11.98 -4.94
C VAL A 31 8.13 -12.35 -5.38
N ASP A 32 8.80 -11.46 -6.12
CA ASP A 32 10.17 -11.68 -6.59
C ASP A 32 11.23 -11.46 -5.50
N GLY A 33 10.81 -11.15 -4.27
CA GLY A 33 11.71 -10.87 -3.16
C GLY A 33 12.15 -9.42 -3.06
N SER A 34 11.78 -8.56 -4.00
CA SER A 34 12.08 -7.14 -3.93
C SER A 34 11.19 -6.44 -2.91
N THR A 35 11.63 -5.28 -2.45
CA THR A 35 10.88 -4.44 -1.51
C THR A 35 10.92 -2.99 -1.98
N LYS A 36 9.92 -2.22 -1.53
CA LYS A 36 9.87 -0.79 -1.78
C LYS A 36 9.28 -0.09 -0.57
N GLU A 37 9.99 0.89 -0.02
CA GLU A 37 9.48 1.73 1.05
C GLU A 37 8.86 2.99 0.45
N ILE A 38 7.63 3.31 0.86
CA ILE A 38 6.91 4.50 0.41
C ILE A 38 6.64 5.39 1.62
N ASN A 39 7.10 6.64 1.52
CA ASN A 39 6.74 7.68 2.48
C ASN A 39 5.35 8.20 2.12
N TYR A 40 4.42 8.11 3.05
CA TYR A 40 3.06 8.59 2.85
C TYR A 40 2.99 10.09 3.14
N VAL A 41 2.37 10.81 2.21
CA VAL A 41 2.09 12.24 2.31
C VAL A 41 0.59 12.43 2.12
N PRO A 42 -0.11 13.11 3.05
CA PRO A 42 -1.56 13.29 2.93
C PRO A 42 -1.96 13.88 1.58
N ARG A 43 -3.08 13.39 1.04
CA ARG A 43 -3.69 13.79 -0.24
C ARG A 43 -2.88 13.40 -1.47
N THR A 44 -1.98 12.44 -1.35
CA THR A 44 -1.25 11.90 -2.51
C THR A 44 -1.99 10.70 -3.08
N THR A 45 -2.11 10.64 -4.39
CA THR A 45 -2.72 9.53 -5.11
C THR A 45 -1.79 9.01 -6.19
N SER A 46 -2.01 7.77 -6.60
CA SER A 46 -1.30 7.16 -7.73
C SER A 46 -2.20 6.12 -8.38
N ILE A 47 -1.74 5.54 -9.48
CA ILE A 47 -2.41 4.41 -10.13
C ILE A 47 -1.49 3.21 -10.05
N VAL A 48 -2.02 2.10 -9.56
CA VAL A 48 -1.30 0.83 -9.50
C VAL A 48 -1.94 -0.15 -10.47
N ARG A 49 -1.14 -0.70 -11.37
CA ARG A 49 -1.62 -1.60 -12.41
C ARG A 49 -1.67 -3.03 -11.92
N ALA A 50 -2.74 -3.72 -12.25
CA ALA A 50 -2.89 -5.15 -12.02
C ALA A 50 -2.21 -5.95 -13.14
N PRO A 51 -1.86 -7.23 -12.90
CA PRO A 51 -1.94 -7.90 -11.61
C PRO A 51 -0.76 -7.54 -10.71
N LEU A 52 -1.00 -7.52 -9.41
CA LEU A 52 0.05 -7.24 -8.43
C LEU A 52 -0.21 -8.06 -7.17
N GLU A 53 0.78 -8.81 -6.74
CA GLU A 53 0.75 -9.53 -5.47
C GLU A 53 1.80 -8.97 -4.53
N HIS A 54 1.38 -8.56 -3.34
CA HIS A 54 2.29 -7.95 -2.38
C HIS A 54 1.80 -8.11 -0.94
N ASN A 55 2.69 -7.80 0.00
CA ASN A 55 2.39 -7.59 1.40
C ASN A 55 2.81 -6.16 1.76
N ALA A 56 2.00 -5.46 2.55
CA ALA A 56 2.31 -4.10 3.00
C ALA A 56 2.41 -4.07 4.51
N ILE A 57 3.47 -3.43 5.03
CA ILE A 57 3.79 -3.38 6.46
C ILE A 57 3.96 -1.91 6.86
N ASN A 58 3.31 -1.50 7.95
CA ASN A 58 3.56 -0.17 8.53
C ASN A 58 4.87 -0.21 9.31
N THR A 59 5.91 0.38 8.76
CA THR A 59 7.23 0.46 9.37
C THR A 59 7.47 1.76 10.15
N SER A 60 6.46 2.64 10.20
CA SER A 60 6.52 3.85 11.00
C SER A 60 6.05 3.58 12.43
N ASP A 61 6.20 4.58 13.29
CA ASP A 61 5.75 4.53 14.69
C ASP A 61 4.41 5.24 14.91
N ILE A 62 3.72 5.58 13.82
CA ILE A 62 2.39 6.21 13.83
C ILE A 62 1.43 5.37 12.99
N ASP A 63 0.13 5.57 13.21
CA ASP A 63 -0.89 4.94 12.36
C ASP A 63 -0.81 5.49 10.95
N VAL A 64 -0.93 4.60 9.97
CA VAL A 64 -0.99 4.96 8.55
C VAL A 64 -2.39 4.67 8.03
N VAL A 65 -2.99 5.66 7.40
CA VAL A 65 -4.35 5.57 6.87
C VAL A 65 -4.31 5.77 5.36
N ALA A 66 -4.91 4.84 4.65
CA ALA A 66 -5.03 4.90 3.20
C ALA A 66 -6.39 4.39 2.77
N LEU A 67 -6.88 4.90 1.65
CA LEU A 67 -8.08 4.43 0.98
C LEU A 67 -7.68 3.86 -0.37
N GLU A 68 -8.25 2.72 -0.75
CA GLU A 68 -8.01 2.12 -2.06
C GLU A 68 -9.30 2.07 -2.86
N ILE A 69 -9.25 2.56 -4.10
CA ILE A 69 -10.37 2.53 -5.01
C ILE A 69 -10.00 1.59 -6.15
N GLU A 70 -10.70 0.46 -6.27
CA GLU A 70 -10.51 -0.48 -7.36
C GLU A 70 -11.34 -0.09 -8.57
N PHE A 71 -10.73 -0.23 -9.75
CA PHE A 71 -11.42 0.06 -11.00
C PHE A 71 -12.01 -1.23 -11.57
N LYS A 72 -13.32 -1.28 -11.63
CA LYS A 72 -14.06 -2.40 -12.24
C LYS A 72 -14.41 -2.05 -13.68
N GLU A 73 -14.25 -3.05 -14.54
CA GLU A 73 -14.67 -2.93 -15.93
C GLU A 73 -16.18 -3.08 -16.08
#